data_24071067a387731b7097322fdd6dce22
#
_entry.id   24071067a387731b7097322fdd6dce22
#
_cell.length_a   1.000
_cell.length_b   1.000
_cell.length_c   1.000
_cell.angle_alpha   90.00
_cell.angle_beta   90.00
_cell.angle_gamma   90.00
#
_symmetry.space_group_name_H-M   'P 1'
#
loop_
_entity.id
_entity.type
_entity.pdbx_description
1 polymer ?
#
loop_
_entity_poly.entity_id
_entity_poly.type
_entity_poly.pdbx_seq_one_letter_code
_entity_poly.pdbx_strand_id
1 'polypeptide(L)'
;LLAAYRVALETRAFAARIWAPQQAVLAVTMVLLWVFYWRRRMRGEETYDPPAPAPVQDRVLFSATGAACLLFIGAILAGVHTGIQLGVAATAAAVVAVVAFAVRDRSALRPALIPWQLMVFVTGLFLVVPTLERFGLDDAMRALIGEDGGTAGAVRAAFSGAGLSNVLNNLPAYVAGESAVPAPNKDQLLSLLVGTNVGPVITPWGSLATLLWFEWCRRWDVRVPMRTFVLAGTVLAVTGSAAAVGVLLLTG
;
A
#
# COMPACT_ATOMS: atom_id res chain seq x y z
N LEU A 1 -2.79 8.05 -7.79
CA LEU A 1 -3.63 9.06 -8.42
C LEU A 1 -3.41 10.44 -7.81
N LEU A 2 -3.41 10.63 -6.46
CA LEU A 2 -3.10 11.90 -5.81
C LEU A 2 -1.75 12.47 -6.26
N ALA A 3 -0.69 11.66 -6.20
CA ALA A 3 0.64 12.05 -6.63
C ALA A 3 0.70 12.43 -8.13
N ALA A 4 0.03 11.68 -9.00
CA ALA A 4 -0.03 12.00 -10.42
C ALA A 4 -0.67 13.36 -10.68
N TYR A 5 -1.76 13.67 -9.98
CA TYR A 5 -2.42 14.97 -10.05
C TYR A 5 -1.49 16.11 -9.57
N ARG A 6 -0.80 15.92 -8.47
CA ARG A 6 0.10 16.92 -7.88
C ARG A 6 1.31 17.23 -8.75
N VAL A 7 1.93 16.21 -9.40
CA VAL A 7 3.05 16.41 -10.34
C VAL A 7 2.60 16.86 -11.73
N ALA A 8 1.29 17.07 -11.95
CA ALA A 8 0.71 17.40 -13.24
C ALA A 8 1.17 16.47 -14.38
N LEU A 9 1.32 15.17 -14.06
CA LEU A 9 1.63 14.13 -15.04
C LEU A 9 0.33 13.43 -15.46
N GLU A 10 0.19 13.20 -16.74
CA GLU A 10 -0.82 12.27 -17.23
C GLU A 10 -0.62 10.90 -16.57
N THR A 11 -1.70 10.19 -16.29
CA THR A 11 -1.67 8.89 -15.60
C THR A 11 -0.72 7.90 -16.27
N ARG A 12 -0.63 7.93 -17.60
CA ARG A 12 0.27 7.08 -18.37
C ARG A 12 1.74 7.43 -18.14
N ALA A 13 2.08 8.71 -18.16
CA ALA A 13 3.43 9.21 -17.90
C ALA A 13 3.85 8.92 -16.44
N PHE A 14 2.93 9.11 -15.49
CA PHE A 14 3.15 8.74 -14.10
C PHE A 14 3.42 7.23 -13.93
N ALA A 15 2.58 6.38 -14.56
CA ALA A 15 2.78 4.93 -14.50
C ALA A 15 4.13 4.50 -15.10
N ALA A 16 4.52 5.09 -16.24
CA ALA A 16 5.82 4.82 -16.85
C ALA A 16 6.99 5.22 -15.95
N ARG A 17 6.87 6.37 -15.26
CA ARG A 17 7.89 6.87 -14.34
C ARG A 17 8.08 6.01 -13.10
N ILE A 18 6.98 5.47 -12.54
CA ILE A 18 6.99 4.65 -11.32
C ILE A 18 7.25 3.17 -11.64
N TRP A 19 7.12 2.73 -12.88
CA TRP A 19 7.29 1.33 -13.25
C TRP A 19 8.66 0.76 -12.86
N ALA A 20 9.75 1.40 -13.27
CA ALA A 20 11.10 0.92 -12.97
C ALA A 20 11.43 0.93 -11.46
N PRO A 21 11.17 2.01 -10.69
CA PRO A 21 11.25 1.99 -9.23
C PRO A 21 10.47 0.85 -8.58
N GLN A 22 9.25 0.58 -9.05
CA GLN A 22 8.42 -0.51 -8.52
C GLN A 22 9.07 -1.89 -8.76
N GLN A 23 9.67 -2.11 -9.95
CA GLN A 23 10.38 -3.36 -10.22
C GLN A 23 11.62 -3.51 -9.34
N ALA A 24 12.33 -2.42 -9.03
CA ALA A 24 13.46 -2.45 -8.11
C ALA A 24 13.04 -2.89 -6.70
N VAL A 25 11.93 -2.34 -6.16
CA VAL A 25 11.38 -2.78 -4.87
C VAL A 25 11.00 -4.26 -4.91
N LEU A 26 10.33 -4.70 -5.97
CA LEU A 26 9.94 -6.09 -6.14
C LEU A 26 11.16 -7.03 -6.15
N ALA A 27 12.20 -6.67 -6.90
CA ALA A 27 13.44 -7.44 -6.96
C ALA A 27 14.12 -7.53 -5.57
N VAL A 28 14.25 -6.40 -4.87
CA VAL A 28 14.77 -6.36 -3.50
C VAL A 28 13.93 -7.24 -2.58
N THR A 29 12.61 -7.16 -2.65
CA THR A 29 11.70 -7.98 -1.85
C THR A 29 11.92 -9.46 -2.11
N MET A 30 12.03 -9.89 -3.36
CA MET A 30 12.28 -11.28 -3.73
C MET A 30 13.63 -11.79 -3.22
N VAL A 31 14.69 -10.97 -3.35
CA VAL A 31 16.03 -11.31 -2.83
C VAL A 31 15.99 -11.45 -1.31
N LEU A 32 15.35 -10.53 -0.59
CA LEU A 32 15.26 -10.60 0.87
C LEU A 32 14.43 -11.79 1.34
N LEU A 33 13.31 -12.08 0.69
CA LEU A 33 12.51 -13.29 0.98
C LEU A 33 13.34 -14.55 0.75
N TRP A 34 14.11 -14.62 -0.32
CA TRP A 34 15.01 -15.74 -0.59
C TRP A 34 16.08 -15.86 0.48
N VAL A 35 16.75 -14.75 0.86
CA VAL A 35 17.83 -14.75 1.85
C VAL A 35 17.32 -15.11 3.24
N PHE A 36 16.23 -14.51 3.70
CA PHE A 36 15.76 -14.66 5.07
C PHE A 36 15.00 -15.97 5.30
N TYR A 37 14.22 -16.41 4.31
CA TYR A 37 13.30 -17.52 4.49
C TYR A 37 13.67 -18.73 3.66
N TRP A 38 13.90 -18.61 2.36
CA TRP A 38 14.11 -19.74 1.48
C TRP A 38 15.49 -20.38 1.67
N ARG A 39 16.56 -19.58 1.68
CA ARG A 39 17.93 -20.11 1.86
C ARG A 39 18.12 -20.91 3.14
N ARG A 40 17.41 -20.54 4.22
CA ARG A 40 17.46 -21.27 5.49
C ARG A 40 16.63 -22.57 5.44
N ARG A 41 15.54 -22.58 4.69
CA ARG A 41 14.61 -23.71 4.59
C ARG A 41 15.12 -24.80 3.64
N MET A 42 15.91 -24.49 2.64
CA MET A 42 16.54 -25.47 1.74
C MET A 42 17.54 -26.42 2.45
N ARG A 43 17.81 -26.20 3.74
CA ARG A 43 18.63 -27.08 4.57
C ARG A 43 17.82 -28.04 5.45
N GLY A 44 16.51 -27.97 5.42
CA GLY A 44 15.60 -28.84 6.18
C GLY A 44 14.73 -29.68 5.22
N GLU A 45 14.54 -30.95 5.54
CA GLU A 45 13.79 -31.92 4.74
C GLU A 45 12.26 -31.77 4.77
N GLU A 46 11.73 -30.72 5.39
CA GLU A 46 10.28 -30.52 5.42
C GLU A 46 9.78 -29.90 4.11
N THR A 47 9.34 -30.76 3.22
CA THR A 47 8.50 -30.37 2.07
C THR A 47 7.14 -29.90 2.58
N TYR A 48 6.82 -28.62 2.30
CA TYR A 48 5.46 -28.11 2.53
C TYR A 48 4.51 -28.78 1.52
N ASP A 49 3.62 -29.62 2.03
CA ASP A 49 2.51 -30.17 1.23
C ASP A 49 1.32 -29.18 1.33
N PRO A 50 1.03 -28.42 0.27
CA PRO A 50 -0.07 -27.47 0.31
C PRO A 50 -1.40 -28.21 0.47
N PRO A 51 -2.30 -27.74 1.36
CA PRO A 51 -3.62 -28.36 1.47
C PRO A 51 -4.34 -28.33 0.13
N ALA A 52 -5.09 -29.38 -0.18
CA ALA A 52 -5.87 -29.46 -1.42
C ALA A 52 -6.77 -28.20 -1.53
N PRO A 53 -6.87 -27.59 -2.73
CA PRO A 53 -7.75 -26.44 -2.93
C PRO A 53 -9.18 -26.79 -2.52
N ALA A 54 -9.82 -25.92 -1.73
CA ALA A 54 -11.21 -26.12 -1.34
C ALA A 54 -12.08 -26.18 -2.61
N PRO A 55 -12.97 -27.19 -2.74
CA PRO A 55 -13.83 -27.32 -3.91
C PRO A 55 -14.78 -26.12 -3.98
N VAL A 56 -14.98 -25.59 -5.19
CA VAL A 56 -15.96 -24.54 -5.44
C VAL A 56 -17.36 -25.12 -5.22
N GLN A 57 -17.99 -24.77 -4.10
CA GLN A 57 -19.30 -25.28 -3.72
C GLN A 57 -20.43 -24.70 -4.60
N ASP A 58 -20.39 -23.41 -4.91
CA ASP A 58 -21.33 -22.73 -5.79
C ASP A 58 -20.61 -22.04 -6.95
N ARG A 59 -20.67 -22.66 -8.12
CA ARG A 59 -20.03 -22.15 -9.35
C ARG A 59 -20.63 -20.83 -9.82
N VAL A 60 -21.93 -20.61 -9.58
CA VAL A 60 -22.62 -19.37 -9.98
C VAL A 60 -22.15 -18.22 -9.10
N LEU A 61 -22.08 -18.43 -7.79
CA LEU A 61 -21.56 -17.42 -6.84
C LEU A 61 -20.09 -17.09 -7.15
N PHE A 62 -19.27 -18.11 -7.39
CA PHE A 62 -17.87 -17.95 -7.76
C PHE A 62 -17.70 -17.14 -9.06
N SER A 63 -18.47 -17.48 -10.10
CA SER A 63 -18.39 -16.75 -11.38
C SER A 63 -18.92 -15.31 -11.27
N ALA A 64 -20.00 -15.07 -10.53
CA ALA A 64 -20.55 -13.73 -10.34
C ALA A 64 -19.60 -12.81 -9.57
N THR A 65 -19.00 -13.31 -8.49
CA THR A 65 -18.02 -12.53 -7.71
C THR A 65 -16.71 -12.35 -8.48
N GLY A 66 -16.25 -13.38 -9.19
CA GLY A 66 -15.10 -13.29 -10.09
C GLY A 66 -15.31 -12.25 -11.20
N ALA A 67 -16.49 -12.26 -11.83
CA ALA A 67 -16.85 -11.27 -12.84
C ALA A 67 -16.90 -9.84 -12.24
N ALA A 68 -17.46 -9.66 -11.04
CA ALA A 68 -17.45 -8.36 -10.36
C ALA A 68 -16.03 -7.84 -10.10
N CYS A 69 -15.11 -8.71 -9.67
CA CYS A 69 -13.70 -8.36 -9.49
C CYS A 69 -13.03 -7.99 -10.83
N LEU A 70 -13.25 -8.77 -11.88
CA LEU A 70 -12.68 -8.50 -13.21
C LEU A 70 -13.23 -7.20 -13.81
N LEU A 71 -14.54 -6.93 -13.66
CA LEU A 71 -15.14 -5.68 -14.08
C LEU A 71 -14.59 -4.48 -13.31
N PHE A 72 -14.35 -4.63 -12.02
CA PHE A 72 -13.71 -3.59 -11.20
C PHE A 72 -12.29 -3.30 -11.67
N ILE A 73 -11.48 -4.35 -11.91
CA ILE A 73 -10.12 -4.20 -12.45
C ILE A 73 -10.18 -3.54 -13.84
N GLY A 74 -11.09 -3.98 -14.70
CA GLY A 74 -11.33 -3.36 -16.01
C GLY A 74 -11.72 -1.89 -15.91
N ALA A 75 -12.57 -1.53 -14.94
CA ALA A 75 -12.97 -0.16 -14.69
C ALA A 75 -11.81 0.71 -14.19
N ILE A 76 -10.90 0.17 -13.38
CA ILE A 76 -9.66 0.87 -12.98
C ILE A 76 -8.81 1.18 -14.22
N LEU A 77 -8.58 0.18 -15.06
CA LEU A 77 -7.76 0.30 -16.27
C LEU A 77 -8.40 1.24 -17.31
N ALA A 78 -9.72 1.15 -17.48
CA ALA A 78 -10.48 2.00 -18.39
C ALA A 78 -10.75 3.41 -17.83
N GLY A 79 -10.78 3.58 -16.52
CA GLY A 79 -11.10 4.82 -15.82
C GLY A 79 -10.17 5.98 -16.18
N VAL A 80 -8.96 5.65 -16.60
CA VAL A 80 -7.98 6.60 -17.17
C VAL A 80 -8.53 7.31 -18.42
N HIS A 81 -9.38 6.63 -19.19
CA HIS A 81 -9.94 7.15 -20.46
C HIS A 81 -11.40 7.59 -20.33
N THR A 82 -12.15 7.02 -19.40
CA THR A 82 -13.61 7.21 -19.29
C THR A 82 -14.01 8.19 -18.21
N GLY A 83 -13.10 8.65 -17.36
CA GLY A 83 -13.41 9.55 -16.24
C GLY A 83 -14.27 8.91 -15.13
N ILE A 84 -14.48 7.59 -15.16
CA ILE A 84 -15.24 6.88 -14.12
C ILE A 84 -14.52 7.01 -12.79
N GLN A 85 -15.19 7.55 -11.79
CA GLN A 85 -14.63 7.65 -10.44
C GLN A 85 -14.45 6.25 -9.85
N LEU A 86 -13.25 6.00 -9.33
CA LEU A 86 -12.89 4.70 -8.73
C LEU A 86 -13.87 4.26 -7.64
N GLY A 87 -14.38 5.21 -6.84
CA GLY A 87 -15.37 4.93 -5.80
C GLY A 87 -16.70 4.40 -6.36
N VAL A 88 -17.14 4.91 -7.50
CA VAL A 88 -18.37 4.42 -8.18
C VAL A 88 -18.16 2.99 -8.67
N ALA A 89 -17.03 2.72 -9.32
CA ALA A 89 -16.71 1.38 -9.81
C ALA A 89 -16.59 0.36 -8.64
N ALA A 90 -15.94 0.75 -7.55
CA ALA A 90 -15.81 -0.10 -6.36
C ALA A 90 -17.18 -0.37 -5.71
N THR A 91 -18.03 0.65 -5.59
CA THR A 91 -19.38 0.51 -5.03
C THR A 91 -20.24 -0.40 -5.88
N ALA A 92 -20.19 -0.25 -7.21
CA ALA A 92 -20.94 -1.10 -8.12
C ALA A 92 -20.51 -2.57 -8.01
N ALA A 93 -19.21 -2.84 -8.00
CA ALA A 93 -18.68 -4.19 -7.83
C ALA A 93 -19.06 -4.80 -6.46
N ALA A 94 -19.00 -4.00 -5.39
CA ALA A 94 -19.41 -4.42 -4.06
C ALA A 94 -20.90 -4.75 -4.00
N VAL A 95 -21.76 -3.94 -4.61
CA VAL A 95 -23.21 -4.19 -4.69
C VAL A 95 -23.48 -5.50 -5.42
N VAL A 96 -22.83 -5.75 -6.56
CA VAL A 96 -22.99 -7.02 -7.31
C VAL A 96 -22.58 -8.20 -6.43
N ALA A 97 -21.45 -8.14 -5.75
CA ALA A 97 -21.00 -9.19 -4.85
C ALA A 97 -21.99 -9.43 -3.70
N VAL A 98 -22.42 -8.37 -3.01
CA VAL A 98 -23.38 -8.45 -1.90
C VAL A 98 -24.71 -9.05 -2.35
N VAL A 99 -25.24 -8.63 -3.51
CA VAL A 99 -26.47 -9.17 -4.07
C VAL A 99 -26.32 -10.66 -4.42
N ALA A 100 -25.19 -11.05 -5.03
CA ALA A 100 -24.91 -12.45 -5.34
C ALA A 100 -24.90 -13.33 -4.08
N PHE A 101 -24.23 -12.87 -3.01
CA PHE A 101 -24.24 -13.55 -1.72
C PHE A 101 -25.63 -13.53 -1.06
N ALA A 102 -26.35 -12.42 -1.11
CA ALA A 102 -27.69 -12.32 -0.52
C ALA A 102 -28.70 -13.28 -1.15
N VAL A 103 -28.51 -13.58 -2.43
CA VAL A 103 -29.40 -14.52 -3.18
C VAL A 103 -28.97 -15.98 -2.99
N ARG A 104 -27.66 -16.24 -2.96
CA ARG A 104 -27.11 -17.62 -3.00
C ARG A 104 -26.70 -18.16 -1.64
N ASP A 105 -26.10 -17.31 -0.80
CA ASP A 105 -25.61 -17.71 0.53
C ASP A 105 -25.69 -16.52 1.49
N ARG A 106 -26.87 -16.25 2.02
CA ARG A 106 -27.09 -15.21 3.03
C ARG A 106 -26.29 -15.40 4.31
N SER A 107 -25.96 -16.65 4.64
CA SER A 107 -25.25 -16.98 5.87
C SER A 107 -23.81 -16.46 5.87
N ALA A 108 -23.24 -16.29 4.68
CA ALA A 108 -21.91 -15.69 4.50
C ALA A 108 -21.89 -14.17 4.77
N LEU A 109 -23.03 -13.46 4.64
CA LEU A 109 -23.14 -12.02 4.88
C LEU A 109 -23.27 -11.73 6.37
N ARG A 110 -22.16 -11.63 7.06
CA ARG A 110 -22.11 -11.30 8.50
C ARG A 110 -21.55 -9.90 8.70
N PRO A 111 -22.16 -9.08 9.61
CA PRO A 111 -21.60 -7.76 9.96
C PRO A 111 -20.15 -7.82 10.45
N ALA A 112 -19.73 -8.97 11.00
CA ALA A 112 -18.36 -9.22 11.45
C ALA A 112 -17.33 -9.27 10.28
N LEU A 113 -17.78 -9.37 9.02
CA LEU A 113 -16.89 -9.27 7.85
C LEU A 113 -16.41 -7.82 7.63
N ILE A 114 -17.18 -6.84 8.10
CA ILE A 114 -16.82 -5.43 7.99
C ILE A 114 -15.84 -5.09 9.12
N PRO A 115 -14.62 -4.65 8.80
CA PRO A 115 -13.62 -4.29 9.81
C PRO A 115 -13.93 -2.90 10.38
N TRP A 116 -15.00 -2.76 11.16
CA TRP A 116 -15.46 -1.49 11.71
C TRP A 116 -14.40 -0.72 12.47
N GLN A 117 -13.60 -1.43 13.27
CA GLN A 117 -12.49 -0.81 14.02
C GLN A 117 -11.49 -0.13 13.08
N LEU A 118 -11.19 -0.79 11.96
CA LEU A 118 -10.29 -0.24 10.95
C LEU A 118 -10.90 0.99 10.27
N MET A 119 -12.19 0.95 9.94
CA MET A 119 -12.88 2.10 9.32
C MET A 119 -12.89 3.31 10.25
N VAL A 120 -13.19 3.11 11.54
CA VAL A 120 -13.16 4.17 12.55
C VAL A 120 -11.74 4.71 12.72
N PHE A 121 -10.74 3.83 12.81
CA PHE A 121 -9.33 4.23 12.91
C PHE A 121 -8.88 5.08 11.72
N VAL A 122 -9.18 4.67 10.50
CA VAL A 122 -8.84 5.40 9.28
C VAL A 122 -9.52 6.76 9.21
N THR A 123 -10.82 6.78 9.48
CA THR A 123 -11.58 8.04 9.53
C THR A 123 -11.01 8.98 10.58
N GLY A 124 -10.65 8.45 11.75
CA GLY A 124 -9.98 9.21 12.79
C GLY A 124 -8.66 9.82 12.35
N LEU A 125 -7.81 9.04 11.66
CA LEU A 125 -6.54 9.52 11.12
C LEU A 125 -6.75 10.68 10.12
N PHE A 126 -7.71 10.56 9.21
CA PHE A 126 -8.01 11.62 8.25
C PHE A 126 -8.59 12.90 8.88
N LEU A 127 -9.20 12.80 10.06
CA LEU A 127 -9.66 13.97 10.81
C LEU A 127 -8.54 14.59 11.67
N VAL A 128 -7.64 13.76 12.19
CA VAL A 128 -6.55 14.22 13.07
C VAL A 128 -5.46 14.95 12.29
N VAL A 129 -5.07 14.44 11.10
CA VAL A 129 -3.96 15.03 10.32
C VAL A 129 -4.20 16.51 9.97
N PRO A 130 -5.35 16.92 9.37
CA PRO A 130 -5.62 18.33 9.10
C PRO A 130 -5.72 19.19 10.37
N THR A 131 -6.06 18.56 11.50
CA THR A 131 -6.05 19.26 12.78
C THR A 131 -4.62 19.53 13.23
N LEU A 132 -3.71 18.56 13.10
CA LEU A 132 -2.31 18.71 13.45
C LEU A 132 -1.57 19.73 12.56
N GLU A 133 -1.99 19.90 11.31
CA GLU A 133 -1.47 20.94 10.41
C GLU A 133 -1.60 22.34 11.04
N ARG A 134 -2.70 22.61 11.72
CA ARG A 134 -2.91 23.87 12.46
C ARG A 134 -1.99 24.04 13.66
N PHE A 135 -1.35 22.99 14.14
CA PHE A 135 -0.43 22.99 15.27
C PHE A 135 1.03 22.79 14.86
N GLY A 136 1.38 23.13 13.62
CA GLY A 136 2.76 23.15 13.14
C GLY A 136 3.22 21.82 12.53
N LEU A 137 2.32 20.90 12.16
CA LEU A 137 2.70 19.69 11.42
C LEU A 137 3.37 20.05 10.09
N ASP A 138 2.89 21.09 9.39
CA ASP A 138 3.48 21.54 8.14
C ASP A 138 4.94 21.98 8.31
N ASP A 139 5.25 22.73 9.36
CA ASP A 139 6.61 23.16 9.65
C ASP A 139 7.51 21.97 9.99
N ALA A 140 7.00 21.01 10.75
CA ALA A 140 7.69 19.77 11.04
C ALA A 140 7.94 18.93 9.77
N MET A 141 6.96 18.86 8.85
CA MET A 141 7.10 18.18 7.57
C MET A 141 8.15 18.87 6.68
N ARG A 142 8.13 20.19 6.59
CA ARG A 142 9.15 20.95 5.86
C ARG A 142 10.54 20.75 6.45
N ALA A 143 10.66 20.76 7.77
CA ALA A 143 11.93 20.51 8.44
C ALA A 143 12.46 19.07 8.19
N LEU A 144 11.58 18.08 8.14
CA LEU A 144 11.94 16.67 7.91
C LEU A 144 12.24 16.38 6.45
N ILE A 145 11.36 16.80 5.54
CA ILE A 145 11.44 16.50 4.10
C ILE A 145 12.43 17.41 3.40
N GLY A 146 12.51 18.68 3.84
CA GLY A 146 13.32 19.72 3.22
C GLY A 146 12.69 20.27 1.95
N GLU A 147 13.12 21.45 1.57
CA GLU A 147 12.71 22.13 0.33
C GLU A 147 13.76 21.96 -0.78
N ASP A 148 14.87 21.28 -0.47
CA ASP A 148 16.00 21.07 -1.37
C ASP A 148 15.60 20.11 -2.49
N GLY A 149 15.70 20.56 -3.73
CA GLY A 149 15.55 19.70 -4.91
C GLY A 149 16.73 18.75 -5.11
N GLY A 150 16.64 17.95 -6.18
CA GLY A 150 17.71 17.05 -6.60
C GLY A 150 17.84 15.77 -5.74
N THR A 151 19.00 15.12 -5.84
CA THR A 151 19.24 13.80 -5.22
C THR A 151 19.10 13.81 -3.70
N ALA A 152 19.64 14.82 -3.03
CA ALA A 152 19.59 14.93 -1.57
C ALA A 152 18.15 15.10 -1.07
N GLY A 153 17.36 15.97 -1.71
CA GLY A 153 15.96 16.17 -1.40
C GLY A 153 15.12 14.92 -1.65
N ALA A 154 15.37 14.19 -2.75
CA ALA A 154 14.69 12.95 -3.07
C ALA A 154 14.95 11.86 -2.02
N VAL A 155 16.21 11.63 -1.65
CA VAL A 155 16.59 10.66 -0.62
C VAL A 155 15.96 11.03 0.73
N ARG A 156 16.09 12.32 1.13
CA ARG A 156 15.52 12.83 2.37
C ARG A 156 14.02 12.62 2.43
N ALA A 157 13.29 12.96 1.36
CA ALA A 157 11.85 12.77 1.28
C ALA A 157 11.43 11.30 1.40
N ALA A 158 12.14 10.38 0.74
CA ALA A 158 11.85 8.96 0.81
C ALA A 158 12.01 8.41 2.23
N PHE A 159 13.13 8.68 2.90
CA PHE A 159 13.36 8.15 4.24
C PHE A 159 12.51 8.84 5.30
N SER A 160 12.23 10.14 5.17
CA SER A 160 11.25 10.84 6.02
C SER A 160 9.85 10.25 5.83
N GLY A 161 9.41 10.04 4.58
CA GLY A 161 8.15 9.39 4.27
C GLY A 161 8.05 7.98 4.83
N ALA A 162 9.12 7.18 4.72
CA ALA A 162 9.18 5.84 5.30
C ALA A 162 9.06 5.87 6.83
N GLY A 163 9.73 6.78 7.51
CA GLY A 163 9.61 6.96 8.95
C GLY A 163 8.21 7.42 9.38
N LEU A 164 7.71 8.48 8.74
CA LEU A 164 6.39 9.06 9.03
C LEU A 164 5.24 8.07 8.82
N SER A 165 5.31 7.24 7.79
CA SER A 165 4.29 6.23 7.54
C SER A 165 4.13 5.21 8.67
N ASN A 166 5.20 4.98 9.44
CA ASN A 166 5.15 4.11 10.61
C ASN A 166 4.64 4.81 11.88
N VAL A 167 4.48 6.14 11.83
CA VAL A 167 3.87 6.93 12.91
C VAL A 167 2.41 7.27 12.60
N LEU A 168 2.16 7.78 11.38
CA LEU A 168 0.86 8.32 10.96
C LEU A 168 0.03 7.38 10.08
N ASN A 169 0.54 6.22 9.68
CA ASN A 169 0.06 5.41 8.57
C ASN A 169 0.44 6.01 7.20
N ASN A 170 0.53 5.16 6.16
CA ASN A 170 1.09 5.55 4.85
C ASN A 170 0.34 6.69 4.16
N LEU A 171 -0.98 6.61 4.10
CA LEU A 171 -1.77 7.59 3.35
C LEU A 171 -1.81 8.97 4.03
N PRO A 172 -2.10 9.09 5.33
CA PRO A 172 -1.94 10.35 6.05
C PRO A 172 -0.52 10.93 5.99
N ALA A 173 0.52 10.10 6.10
CA ALA A 173 1.90 10.54 6.00
C ALA A 173 2.21 11.14 4.62
N TYR A 174 1.70 10.53 3.55
CA TYR A 174 1.84 11.07 2.20
C TYR A 174 1.10 12.42 2.07
N VAL A 175 -0.16 12.51 2.49
CA VAL A 175 -0.97 13.74 2.39
C VAL A 175 -0.33 14.88 3.18
N ALA A 176 0.13 14.62 4.42
CA ALA A 176 0.83 15.62 5.23
C ALA A 176 2.17 16.04 4.63
N GLY A 177 2.91 15.10 4.02
CA GLY A 177 4.22 15.38 3.44
C GLY A 177 4.17 16.06 2.08
N GLU A 178 3.12 15.81 1.27
CA GLU A 178 3.03 16.38 -0.08
C GLU A 178 2.89 17.91 -0.08
N SER A 179 2.28 18.49 0.96
CA SER A 179 2.16 19.94 1.12
C SER A 179 3.52 20.60 1.36
N ALA A 180 4.45 19.89 1.98
CA ALA A 180 5.78 20.39 2.28
C ALA A 180 6.74 20.35 1.08
N VAL A 181 6.43 19.58 0.03
CA VAL A 181 7.29 19.49 -1.16
C VAL A 181 6.94 20.59 -2.16
N PRO A 182 7.93 21.43 -2.58
CA PRO A 182 7.72 22.43 -3.61
C PRO A 182 7.27 21.82 -4.93
N ALA A 183 6.30 22.44 -5.60
CA ALA A 183 5.70 21.94 -6.86
C ALA A 183 6.71 21.61 -7.99
N PRO A 184 7.84 22.34 -8.17
CA PRO A 184 8.84 21.99 -9.17
C PRO A 184 9.62 20.70 -8.87
N ASN A 185 9.68 20.29 -7.60
CA ASN A 185 10.50 19.15 -7.13
C ASN A 185 9.80 17.82 -7.32
N LYS A 186 9.50 17.44 -8.57
CA LYS A 186 8.76 16.21 -8.91
C LYS A 186 9.42 14.94 -8.38
N ASP A 187 10.75 14.84 -8.48
CA ASP A 187 11.48 13.65 -8.02
C ASP A 187 11.44 13.53 -6.49
N GLN A 188 11.46 14.65 -5.77
CA GLN A 188 11.28 14.67 -4.33
C GLN A 188 9.88 14.17 -3.94
N LEU A 189 8.83 14.62 -4.65
CA LEU A 189 7.46 14.16 -4.40
C LEU A 189 7.26 12.67 -4.72
N LEU A 190 7.82 12.20 -5.83
CA LEU A 190 7.78 10.77 -6.19
C LEU A 190 8.58 9.93 -5.20
N SER A 191 9.70 10.45 -4.69
CA SER A 191 10.48 9.78 -3.65
C SER A 191 9.74 9.72 -2.31
N LEU A 192 9.02 10.78 -1.94
CA LEU A 192 8.10 10.77 -0.78
C LEU A 192 7.04 9.67 -0.94
N LEU A 193 6.43 9.59 -2.14
CA LEU A 193 5.46 8.53 -2.45
C LEU A 193 6.07 7.14 -2.31
N VAL A 194 7.28 6.92 -2.82
CA VAL A 194 8.02 5.66 -2.66
C VAL A 194 8.22 5.35 -1.18
N GLY A 195 8.74 6.30 -0.41
CA GLY A 195 9.00 6.12 1.02
C GLY A 195 7.74 5.77 1.80
N THR A 196 6.65 6.49 1.58
CA THR A 196 5.37 6.25 2.27
C THR A 196 4.68 4.95 1.85
N ASN A 197 5.05 4.34 0.73
CA ASN A 197 4.50 3.04 0.30
C ASN A 197 5.41 1.85 0.64
N VAL A 198 6.73 2.03 0.65
CA VAL A 198 7.70 0.97 0.99
C VAL A 198 7.98 0.91 2.49
N GLY A 199 8.04 2.08 3.15
CA GLY A 199 8.32 2.19 4.59
C GLY A 199 7.34 1.50 5.55
N PRO A 200 6.04 1.46 5.29
CA PRO A 200 5.01 0.96 6.21
C PRO A 200 5.11 -0.52 6.58
N VAL A 201 6.06 -1.24 6.04
CA VAL A 201 6.30 -2.66 6.36
C VAL A 201 7.04 -2.86 7.70
N ILE A 202 7.48 -1.78 8.36
CA ILE A 202 8.21 -1.85 9.63
C ILE A 202 7.26 -2.12 10.80
N THR A 203 6.11 -1.44 10.83
CA THR A 203 5.15 -1.56 11.94
C THR A 203 3.81 -2.13 11.49
N PRO A 204 3.07 -2.81 12.38
CA PRO A 204 1.75 -3.36 12.06
C PRO A 204 0.75 -2.30 11.60
N TRP A 205 0.85 -1.09 12.10
CA TRP A 205 -0.06 0.03 11.81
C TRP A 205 0.43 0.98 10.71
N GLY A 206 1.61 0.73 10.17
CA GLY A 206 2.19 1.57 9.10
C GLY A 206 1.35 1.62 7.83
N SER A 207 0.55 0.60 7.54
CA SER A 207 -0.42 0.60 6.44
C SER A 207 -1.69 -0.15 6.80
N LEU A 208 -2.78 0.20 6.10
CA LEU A 208 -4.07 -0.51 6.21
C LEU A 208 -3.96 -1.97 5.77
N ALA A 209 -3.17 -2.25 4.75
CA ALA A 209 -2.94 -3.60 4.27
C ALA A 209 -2.27 -4.46 5.34
N THR A 210 -1.29 -3.92 6.05
CA THR A 210 -0.61 -4.61 7.15
C THR A 210 -1.55 -4.85 8.32
N LEU A 211 -2.39 -3.87 8.68
CA LEU A 211 -3.41 -4.03 9.73
C LEU A 211 -4.40 -5.14 9.38
N LEU A 212 -4.91 -5.16 8.14
CA LEU A 212 -5.81 -6.22 7.68
C LEU A 212 -5.13 -7.58 7.70
N TRP A 213 -3.86 -7.67 7.28
CA TRP A 213 -3.11 -8.91 7.32
C TRP A 213 -2.95 -9.43 8.75
N PHE A 214 -2.61 -8.58 9.72
CA PHE A 214 -2.53 -8.97 11.13
C PHE A 214 -3.89 -9.41 11.68
N GLU A 215 -4.99 -8.75 11.28
CA GLU A 215 -6.35 -9.17 11.65
C GLU A 215 -6.67 -10.57 11.12
N TRP A 216 -6.29 -10.88 9.87
CA TRP A 216 -6.43 -12.23 9.33
C TRP A 216 -5.57 -13.25 10.07
N CYS A 217 -4.29 -12.94 10.34
CA CYS A 217 -3.42 -13.80 11.15
C CYS A 217 -4.06 -14.12 12.51
N ARG A 218 -4.61 -13.11 13.16
CA ARG A 218 -5.32 -13.28 14.45
C ARG A 218 -6.54 -14.18 14.32
N ARG A 219 -7.34 -14.03 13.28
CA ARG A 219 -8.55 -14.87 13.04
C ARG A 219 -8.21 -16.34 12.84
N TRP A 220 -7.04 -16.63 12.29
CA TRP A 220 -6.58 -17.98 12.03
C TRP A 220 -5.57 -18.49 13.06
N ASP A 221 -5.45 -17.80 14.21
CA ASP A 221 -4.49 -18.13 15.29
C ASP A 221 -3.03 -18.25 14.80
N VAL A 222 -2.67 -17.51 13.76
CA VAL A 222 -1.29 -17.44 13.27
C VAL A 222 -0.51 -16.44 14.08
N ARG A 223 0.50 -16.91 14.83
CA ARG A 223 1.38 -16.06 15.63
C ARG A 223 2.50 -15.50 14.79
N VAL A 224 2.54 -14.18 14.66
CA VAL A 224 3.61 -13.47 13.95
C VAL A 224 4.68 -13.03 14.95
N PRO A 225 5.94 -13.49 14.83
CA PRO A 225 7.02 -13.06 15.72
C PRO A 225 7.35 -11.58 15.45
N MET A 226 6.93 -10.69 16.32
CA MET A 226 7.01 -9.23 16.12
C MET A 226 8.45 -8.74 15.87
N ARG A 227 9.45 -9.30 16.59
CA ARG A 227 10.86 -8.93 16.36
C ARG A 227 11.32 -9.26 14.95
N THR A 228 10.96 -10.44 14.43
CA THR A 228 11.31 -10.85 13.06
C THR A 228 10.60 -9.98 12.05
N PHE A 229 9.32 -9.67 12.28
CA PHE A 229 8.53 -8.79 11.41
C PHE A 229 9.19 -7.40 11.32
N VAL A 230 9.46 -6.75 12.44
CA VAL A 230 10.06 -5.41 12.49
C VAL A 230 11.47 -5.40 11.87
N LEU A 231 12.31 -6.38 12.19
CA LEU A 231 13.68 -6.44 11.63
C LEU A 231 13.65 -6.66 10.11
N ALA A 232 12.87 -7.64 9.64
CA ALA A 232 12.74 -7.88 8.20
C ALA A 232 12.11 -6.68 7.47
N GLY A 233 11.08 -6.08 8.08
CA GLY A 233 10.44 -4.87 7.57
C GLY A 233 11.40 -3.68 7.50
N THR A 234 12.23 -3.47 8.52
CA THR A 234 13.24 -2.39 8.52
C THR A 234 14.26 -2.57 7.41
N VAL A 235 14.79 -3.80 7.26
CA VAL A 235 15.74 -4.08 6.17
C VAL A 235 15.08 -3.84 4.81
N LEU A 236 13.84 -4.31 4.61
CA LEU A 236 13.11 -4.10 3.37
C LEU A 236 12.82 -2.60 3.13
N ALA A 237 12.35 -1.87 4.14
CA ALA A 237 12.05 -0.45 4.02
C ALA A 237 13.29 0.36 3.61
N VAL A 238 14.43 0.10 4.24
CA VAL A 238 15.68 0.81 3.92
C VAL A 238 16.20 0.44 2.54
N THR A 239 16.38 -0.85 2.27
CA THR A 239 16.97 -1.30 1.00
C THR A 239 16.02 -1.10 -0.18
N GLY A 240 14.73 -1.32 0.01
CA GLY A 240 13.71 -1.12 -1.03
C GLY A 240 13.53 0.35 -1.38
N SER A 241 13.47 1.26 -0.38
CA SER A 241 13.40 2.69 -0.63
C SER A 241 14.67 3.21 -1.31
N ALA A 242 15.85 2.78 -0.85
CA ALA A 242 17.12 3.17 -1.48
C ALA A 242 17.19 2.71 -2.94
N ALA A 243 16.83 1.46 -3.22
CA ALA A 243 16.83 0.92 -4.59
C ALA A 243 15.82 1.66 -5.49
N ALA A 244 14.60 1.90 -5.00
CA ALA A 244 13.58 2.58 -5.78
C ALA A 244 13.94 4.04 -6.09
N VAL A 245 14.46 4.79 -5.09
CA VAL A 245 14.91 6.17 -5.29
C VAL A 245 16.11 6.21 -6.22
N GLY A 246 17.07 5.27 -6.06
CA GLY A 246 18.21 5.17 -6.97
C GLY A 246 17.77 4.98 -8.42
N VAL A 247 16.84 4.05 -8.68
CA VAL A 247 16.29 3.82 -10.03
C VAL A 247 15.49 5.03 -10.51
N LEU A 248 14.67 5.66 -9.66
CA LEU A 248 13.90 6.85 -10.01
C LEU A 248 14.79 7.98 -10.51
N LEU A 249 15.91 8.23 -9.82
CA LEU A 249 16.86 9.28 -10.18
C LEU A 249 17.72 8.96 -11.42
N LEU A 250 17.90 7.67 -11.72
CA LEU A 250 18.64 7.24 -12.91
C LEU A 250 17.77 7.23 -14.18
N THR A 251 16.45 7.10 -14.03
CA THR A 251 15.50 7.02 -15.16
C THR A 251 14.72 8.31 -15.39
N GLY A 252 15.02 9.33 -14.60
CA GLY A 252 14.33 10.60 -14.56
C GLY A 252 14.76 11.71 -15.47
#